data_ed59fefb3314d95db0a4648f8382a2a2
#
_entry.id   ed59fefb3314d95db0a4648f8382a2a2
#
_cell.length_a   1.000
_cell.length_b   1.000
_cell.length_c   1.000
_cell.angle_alpha   90.00
_cell.angle_beta   90.00
_cell.angle_gamma   90.00
#
_symmetry.space_group_name_H-M   'P 1'
#
loop_
_entity.id
_entity.type
_entity.pdbx_description
1 polymer ?
#
loop_
_entity_poly.entity_id
_entity_poly.type
_entity_poly.pdbx_seq_one_letter_code
_entity_poly.pdbx_strand_id
1 'polypeptide(L)'
;RRMADRMVELGLVNYGYAYINIDDGWQGVRGGKYNAIMPNDKFPDMKGLVDYVHSKGLKIGIYSSPWVQTFAGYIGSSADTRNGKVVNSSRRYGEFSFAKNDVKQWAEWGFDYIKYDWVTNDIAHTAELSYLLRQSGRDILYSISNAAPFELAEDWSNLTNVWRTTGDIYDSWCSMTTIGFLQDKWQPFAKPGSWNDPDMLIVGKVGWGKNIHSTHLSPDEQYTHITLWSTLAAPLLIGCDLEQMDDFTMNLLSNREVIAINQDIAGIQGSRVYADNNKEIEVWSKPLKDGSIAVGLFNLSDNKQDISIFWDQLNIQGKQKVRNLWEQKDKGVYINKYQSDVPSHGV
;
A
#
# COMPACT_ATOMS: atom_id res chain seq x y z
N ARG A 1 9.57 4.36 -17.63
CA ARG A 1 11.03 4.45 -17.46
C ARG A 1 11.41 5.60 -16.55
N ARG A 2 10.97 6.85 -16.82
CA ARG A 2 11.33 8.03 -16.02
C ARG A 2 11.10 7.85 -14.52
N MET A 3 9.96 7.29 -14.08
CA MET A 3 9.71 7.02 -12.66
C MET A 3 10.74 6.03 -12.06
N ALA A 4 11.16 5.01 -12.82
CA ALA A 4 12.21 4.10 -12.38
C ALA A 4 13.58 4.81 -12.25
N ASP A 5 13.92 5.66 -13.20
CA ASP A 5 15.13 6.47 -13.12
C ASP A 5 15.09 7.40 -11.90
N ARG A 6 13.99 8.13 -11.70
CA ARG A 6 13.83 9.03 -10.56
C ARG A 6 13.88 8.31 -9.21
N MET A 7 13.30 7.11 -9.09
CA MET A 7 13.38 6.32 -7.85
C MET A 7 14.83 5.99 -7.48
N VAL A 8 15.66 5.65 -8.46
CA VAL A 8 17.08 5.37 -8.26
C VAL A 8 17.88 6.66 -7.98
N GLU A 9 17.66 7.71 -8.78
CA GLU A 9 18.33 9.01 -8.63
C GLU A 9 18.06 9.66 -7.28
N LEU A 10 16.83 9.57 -6.78
CA LEU A 10 16.44 10.06 -5.44
C LEU A 10 16.96 9.14 -4.32
N GLY A 11 17.51 7.98 -4.64
CA GLY A 11 18.01 7.03 -3.65
C GLY A 11 16.92 6.35 -2.82
N LEU A 12 15.65 6.40 -3.24
CA LEU A 12 14.52 5.77 -2.54
C LEU A 12 14.69 4.25 -2.40
N VAL A 13 15.42 3.64 -3.31
CA VAL A 13 15.82 2.21 -3.24
C VAL A 13 16.54 1.85 -1.95
N ASN A 14 17.28 2.78 -1.35
CA ASN A 14 18.03 2.58 -0.10
C ASN A 14 17.11 2.56 1.15
N TYR A 15 15.83 2.87 0.96
CA TYR A 15 14.79 2.89 2.00
C TYR A 15 13.75 1.80 1.79
N GLY A 16 13.97 0.88 0.81
CA GLY A 16 13.11 -0.26 0.57
C GLY A 16 12.04 -0.06 -0.50
N TYR A 17 11.96 1.10 -1.13
CA TYR A 17 11.06 1.32 -2.27
C TYR A 17 11.65 0.65 -3.52
N ALA A 18 11.15 -0.54 -3.82
CA ALA A 18 11.75 -1.41 -4.82
C ALA A 18 10.85 -1.68 -6.05
N TYR A 19 9.60 -1.24 -6.04
CA TYR A 19 8.63 -1.56 -7.09
C TYR A 19 8.21 -0.31 -7.86
N ILE A 20 8.08 -0.47 -9.19
CA ILE A 20 7.37 0.46 -10.08
C ILE A 20 6.13 -0.27 -10.61
N ASN A 21 4.94 0.17 -10.24
CA ASN A 21 3.70 -0.50 -10.65
C ASN A 21 3.00 0.27 -11.77
N ILE A 22 2.61 -0.44 -12.83
CA ILE A 22 1.77 0.07 -13.90
C ILE A 22 0.32 -0.16 -13.48
N ASP A 23 -0.44 0.91 -13.33
CA ASP A 23 -1.87 0.85 -13.04
C ASP A 23 -2.71 0.67 -14.31
N ASP A 24 -4.03 0.81 -14.23
CA ASP A 24 -4.98 0.63 -15.34
C ASP A 24 -4.66 1.51 -16.54
N GLY A 25 -5.00 1.05 -17.72
CA GLY A 25 -4.82 1.82 -18.97
C GLY A 25 -3.65 1.40 -19.86
N TRP A 26 -3.00 0.26 -19.58
CA TRP A 26 -1.96 -0.34 -20.43
C TRP A 26 -2.52 -1.34 -21.44
N GLN A 27 -3.71 -1.87 -21.20
CA GLN A 27 -4.30 -3.00 -21.92
C GLN A 27 -4.73 -2.56 -23.34
N GLY A 28 -4.35 -3.40 -24.31
CA GLY A 28 -4.78 -3.33 -25.70
C GLY A 28 -5.80 -4.43 -26.00
N VAL A 29 -5.55 -5.24 -27.02
CA VAL A 29 -6.41 -6.36 -27.43
C VAL A 29 -5.82 -7.70 -27.01
N ARG A 30 -6.64 -8.75 -26.95
CA ARG A 30 -6.13 -10.12 -26.74
C ARG A 30 -5.43 -10.63 -27.98
N GLY A 31 -4.34 -11.35 -27.76
CA GLY A 31 -3.55 -11.89 -28.84
C GLY A 31 -2.26 -12.56 -28.38
N GLY A 32 -1.28 -12.58 -29.29
CA GLY A 32 0.02 -13.19 -29.05
C GLY A 32 -0.03 -14.70 -28.83
N LYS A 33 1.06 -15.25 -28.35
CA LYS A 33 1.30 -16.69 -28.13
C LYS A 33 0.25 -17.35 -27.22
N TYR A 34 -0.25 -16.61 -26.23
CA TYR A 34 -1.16 -17.13 -25.22
C TYR A 34 -2.61 -16.67 -25.38
N ASN A 35 -2.94 -15.89 -26.41
CA ASN A 35 -4.21 -15.18 -26.49
C ASN A 35 -4.50 -14.38 -25.20
N ALA A 36 -3.45 -13.74 -24.67
CA ALA A 36 -3.48 -12.92 -23.46
C ALA A 36 -3.76 -11.46 -23.80
N ILE A 37 -3.97 -10.62 -22.76
CA ILE A 37 -4.02 -9.17 -22.93
C ILE A 37 -2.65 -8.68 -23.42
N MET A 38 -2.62 -8.08 -24.61
CA MET A 38 -1.41 -7.44 -25.17
C MET A 38 -1.43 -5.95 -24.84
N PRO A 39 -0.27 -5.28 -24.77
CA PRO A 39 -0.21 -3.87 -24.46
C PRO A 39 -0.79 -3.01 -25.59
N ASN A 40 -1.25 -1.81 -25.25
CA ASN A 40 -1.65 -0.81 -26.21
C ASN A 40 -0.46 0.04 -26.68
N ASP A 41 -0.72 1.02 -27.57
CA ASP A 41 0.31 1.86 -28.18
C ASP A 41 1.12 2.71 -27.18
N LYS A 42 0.63 2.90 -25.95
CA LYS A 42 1.38 3.60 -24.88
C LYS A 42 2.52 2.73 -24.34
N PHE A 43 2.45 1.40 -24.54
CA PHE A 43 3.41 0.42 -24.05
C PHE A 43 3.88 -0.51 -25.18
N PRO A 44 4.49 0.03 -26.26
CA PRO A 44 4.77 -0.71 -27.49
C PRO A 44 5.75 -1.88 -27.31
N ASP A 45 6.56 -1.84 -26.26
CA ASP A 45 7.52 -2.90 -25.91
C ASP A 45 7.46 -3.15 -24.39
N MET A 46 6.51 -3.98 -23.97
CA MET A 46 6.30 -4.31 -22.56
C MET A 46 7.47 -5.10 -21.97
N LYS A 47 8.00 -6.07 -22.72
CA LYS A 47 9.15 -6.87 -22.27
C LYS A 47 10.40 -5.99 -22.09
N GLY A 48 10.69 -5.13 -23.05
CA GLY A 48 11.80 -4.19 -22.94
C GLY A 48 11.61 -3.13 -21.82
N LEU A 49 10.36 -2.81 -21.44
CA LEU A 49 10.10 -1.99 -20.26
C LEU A 49 10.41 -2.75 -18.97
N VAL A 50 9.97 -4.00 -18.85
CA VAL A 50 10.27 -4.87 -17.71
C VAL A 50 11.78 -5.04 -17.52
N ASP A 51 12.49 -5.40 -18.61
CA ASP A 51 13.95 -5.56 -18.58
C ASP A 51 14.67 -4.28 -18.19
N TYR A 52 14.18 -3.13 -18.65
CA TYR A 52 14.72 -1.83 -18.27
C TYR A 52 14.58 -1.57 -16.77
N VAL A 53 13.41 -1.82 -16.19
CA VAL A 53 13.18 -1.63 -14.74
C VAL A 53 14.05 -2.58 -13.93
N HIS A 54 14.16 -3.84 -14.35
CA HIS A 54 15.06 -4.82 -13.72
C HIS A 54 16.54 -4.42 -13.82
N SER A 55 16.96 -3.83 -14.93
CA SER A 55 18.35 -3.35 -15.09
C SER A 55 18.72 -2.23 -14.10
N LYS A 56 17.72 -1.57 -13.51
CA LYS A 56 17.90 -0.56 -12.45
C LYS A 56 17.92 -1.18 -11.04
N GLY A 57 17.81 -2.51 -10.91
CA GLY A 57 17.67 -3.20 -9.62
C GLY A 57 16.28 -3.08 -8.99
N LEU A 58 15.29 -2.62 -9.75
CA LEU A 58 13.90 -2.47 -9.33
C LEU A 58 13.05 -3.65 -9.79
N LYS A 59 11.90 -3.80 -9.19
CA LYS A 59 10.83 -4.72 -9.58
C LYS A 59 9.69 -3.96 -10.26
N ILE A 60 8.87 -4.68 -11.04
CA ILE A 60 7.78 -4.04 -11.77
C ILE A 60 6.47 -4.81 -11.59
N GLY A 61 5.39 -4.04 -11.37
CA GLY A 61 4.03 -4.56 -11.26
C GLY A 61 3.15 -4.19 -12.44
N ILE A 62 2.06 -4.94 -12.57
CA ILE A 62 1.03 -4.74 -13.58
C ILE A 62 -0.36 -4.77 -12.94
N TYR A 63 -1.35 -4.26 -13.65
CA TYR A 63 -2.75 -4.19 -13.23
C TYR A 63 -3.63 -5.06 -14.12
N SER A 64 -4.64 -5.71 -13.54
CA SER A 64 -5.74 -6.33 -14.28
C SER A 64 -7.02 -6.45 -13.42
N SER A 65 -8.06 -7.07 -13.95
CA SER A 65 -9.34 -7.30 -13.30
C SER A 65 -9.93 -8.64 -13.76
N PRO A 66 -10.70 -9.37 -12.93
CA PRO A 66 -11.42 -10.57 -13.35
C PRO A 66 -12.61 -10.26 -14.28
N TRP A 67 -13.00 -9.00 -14.38
CA TRP A 67 -14.10 -8.56 -15.23
C TRP A 67 -13.72 -8.54 -16.71
N VAL A 68 -14.74 -8.37 -17.57
CA VAL A 68 -14.51 -8.13 -19.02
C VAL A 68 -13.96 -6.74 -19.28
N GLN A 69 -14.22 -5.79 -18.37
CA GLN A 69 -13.77 -4.40 -18.47
C GLN A 69 -13.25 -3.90 -17.13
N THR A 70 -12.09 -3.25 -17.13
CA THR A 70 -11.47 -2.60 -15.97
C THR A 70 -12.18 -1.31 -15.57
N PHE A 71 -11.77 -0.68 -14.46
CA PHE A 71 -12.34 0.60 -14.02
C PHE A 71 -12.12 1.74 -15.03
N ALA A 72 -10.97 1.77 -15.71
CA ALA A 72 -10.68 2.77 -16.74
C ALA A 72 -11.23 2.41 -18.13
N GLY A 73 -12.00 1.31 -18.26
CA GLY A 73 -12.68 0.97 -19.50
C GLY A 73 -11.87 0.09 -20.46
N TYR A 74 -10.73 -0.47 -20.04
CA TYR A 74 -9.93 -1.39 -20.82
C TYR A 74 -10.37 -2.85 -20.61
N ILE A 75 -9.87 -3.78 -21.43
CA ILE A 75 -10.22 -5.20 -21.28
C ILE A 75 -9.59 -5.79 -20.00
N GLY A 76 -10.34 -6.68 -19.35
CA GLY A 76 -9.89 -7.45 -18.21
C GLY A 76 -9.65 -8.93 -18.54
N SER A 77 -9.50 -9.75 -17.49
CA SER A 77 -9.10 -11.17 -17.61
C SER A 77 -10.25 -12.12 -17.88
N SER A 78 -11.43 -11.64 -18.28
CA SER A 78 -12.52 -12.51 -18.78
C SER A 78 -13.11 -11.98 -20.10
N ALA A 79 -13.91 -12.81 -20.78
CA ALA A 79 -14.54 -12.47 -22.03
C ALA A 79 -15.86 -13.24 -22.23
N ASP A 80 -16.67 -12.82 -23.19
CA ASP A 80 -17.98 -13.44 -23.49
C ASP A 80 -17.88 -14.66 -24.39
N THR A 81 -16.74 -14.88 -25.03
CA THR A 81 -16.55 -15.98 -25.97
C THR A 81 -15.23 -16.71 -25.71
N ARG A 82 -15.15 -17.97 -26.12
CA ARG A 82 -13.96 -18.83 -25.98
C ARG A 82 -12.73 -18.32 -26.71
N ASN A 83 -12.88 -17.48 -27.70
CA ASN A 83 -11.76 -16.86 -28.42
C ASN A 83 -11.38 -15.49 -27.85
N GLY A 84 -12.00 -15.05 -26.72
CA GLY A 84 -11.63 -13.84 -26.02
C GLY A 84 -12.32 -12.57 -26.50
N LYS A 85 -13.42 -12.67 -27.27
CA LYS A 85 -14.20 -11.49 -27.68
C LYS A 85 -15.12 -11.02 -26.56
N VAL A 86 -15.10 -9.74 -26.31
CA VAL A 86 -16.05 -9.03 -25.45
C VAL A 86 -17.19 -8.53 -26.32
N VAL A 87 -18.42 -8.93 -26.03
CA VAL A 87 -19.64 -8.54 -26.76
C VAL A 87 -20.29 -7.33 -26.11
N ASN A 88 -20.29 -7.30 -24.78
CA ASN A 88 -20.85 -6.22 -23.99
C ASN A 88 -19.80 -5.75 -22.96
N SER A 89 -19.19 -4.59 -23.23
CA SER A 89 -18.23 -3.97 -22.34
C SER A 89 -18.91 -3.36 -21.11
N SER A 90 -18.70 -3.99 -19.95
CA SER A 90 -19.16 -3.51 -18.65
C SER A 90 -18.34 -4.15 -17.53
N ARG A 91 -18.42 -3.60 -16.31
CA ARG A 91 -17.75 -4.12 -15.11
C ARG A 91 -18.52 -5.32 -14.57
N ARG A 92 -18.31 -6.47 -15.20
CA ARG A 92 -18.91 -7.77 -14.88
C ARG A 92 -17.98 -8.91 -15.25
N TYR A 93 -18.24 -10.09 -14.74
CA TYR A 93 -17.56 -11.30 -15.17
C TYR A 93 -18.04 -11.71 -16.57
N GLY A 94 -17.10 -12.17 -17.40
CA GLY A 94 -17.39 -12.83 -18.66
C GLY A 94 -17.70 -14.31 -18.47
N GLU A 95 -18.20 -14.96 -19.51
CA GLU A 95 -18.48 -16.40 -19.51
C GLU A 95 -17.21 -17.26 -19.43
N PHE A 96 -16.10 -16.73 -19.93
CA PHE A 96 -14.80 -17.44 -20.02
C PHE A 96 -13.70 -16.64 -19.32
N SER A 97 -13.04 -17.29 -18.33
CA SER A 97 -11.84 -16.76 -17.71
C SER A 97 -10.64 -16.89 -18.65
N PHE A 98 -9.85 -15.83 -18.74
CA PHE A 98 -8.56 -15.77 -19.42
C PHE A 98 -7.40 -15.53 -18.44
N ALA A 99 -7.65 -15.59 -17.16
CA ALA A 99 -6.63 -15.37 -16.12
C ALA A 99 -5.39 -16.25 -16.33
N LYS A 100 -5.58 -17.53 -16.71
CA LYS A 100 -4.48 -18.45 -17.03
C LYS A 100 -3.62 -17.98 -18.21
N ASN A 101 -4.23 -17.40 -19.24
CA ASN A 101 -3.55 -16.87 -20.41
C ASN A 101 -2.72 -15.64 -20.03
N ASP A 102 -3.35 -14.75 -19.27
CA ASP A 102 -2.76 -13.48 -18.85
C ASP A 102 -1.59 -13.72 -17.87
N VAL A 103 -1.73 -14.61 -16.89
CA VAL A 103 -0.66 -14.99 -15.95
C VAL A 103 0.56 -15.55 -16.69
N LYS A 104 0.37 -16.41 -17.68
CA LYS A 104 1.48 -16.94 -18.51
C LYS A 104 2.23 -15.81 -19.22
N GLN A 105 1.49 -14.85 -19.75
CA GLN A 105 2.10 -13.72 -20.45
C GLN A 105 2.83 -12.79 -19.49
N TRP A 106 2.26 -12.49 -18.31
CA TRP A 106 2.91 -11.67 -17.28
C TRP A 106 4.19 -12.33 -16.77
N ALA A 107 4.16 -13.63 -16.53
CA ALA A 107 5.35 -14.39 -16.12
C ALA A 107 6.44 -14.40 -17.21
N GLU A 108 6.07 -14.58 -18.49
CA GLU A 108 7.01 -14.53 -19.62
C GLU A 108 7.61 -13.13 -19.80
N TRP A 109 6.84 -12.06 -19.61
CA TRP A 109 7.37 -10.69 -19.60
C TRP A 109 8.27 -10.41 -18.41
N GLY A 110 8.09 -11.13 -17.30
CA GLY A 110 8.91 -11.00 -16.11
C GLY A 110 8.34 -10.06 -15.04
N PHE A 111 7.03 -9.89 -14.96
CA PHE A 111 6.42 -9.10 -13.89
C PHE A 111 6.59 -9.73 -12.50
N ASP A 112 6.71 -8.89 -11.47
CA ASP A 112 6.98 -9.25 -10.08
C ASP A 112 5.79 -8.99 -9.16
N TYR A 113 4.76 -8.31 -9.64
CA TYR A 113 3.61 -7.87 -8.85
C TYR A 113 2.39 -7.77 -9.75
N ILE A 114 1.22 -8.11 -9.22
CA ILE A 114 -0.09 -7.89 -9.85
C ILE A 114 -1.04 -7.19 -8.90
N LYS A 115 -1.60 -6.05 -9.31
CA LYS A 115 -2.81 -5.45 -8.73
C LYS A 115 -4.01 -6.00 -9.49
N TYR A 116 -4.82 -6.80 -8.80
CA TYR A 116 -6.05 -7.36 -9.36
C TYR A 116 -7.25 -6.68 -8.73
N ASP A 117 -8.04 -5.98 -9.54
CA ASP A 117 -8.91 -4.93 -9.06
C ASP A 117 -10.37 -5.12 -9.54
N TRP A 118 -11.27 -5.29 -8.58
CA TRP A 118 -12.71 -5.39 -8.81
C TRP A 118 -13.49 -5.20 -7.51
N VAL A 119 -14.78 -4.97 -7.61
CA VAL A 119 -15.73 -4.87 -6.47
C VAL A 119 -17.00 -5.67 -6.77
N THR A 120 -17.48 -6.52 -5.86
CA THR A 120 -16.94 -6.90 -4.56
C THR A 120 -15.93 -8.04 -4.75
N ASN A 121 -14.81 -8.00 -4.01
CA ASN A 121 -13.87 -9.11 -4.04
C ASN A 121 -14.54 -10.39 -3.53
N ASP A 122 -14.25 -11.53 -4.17
CA ASP A 122 -14.77 -12.84 -3.84
C ASP A 122 -13.69 -13.92 -3.83
N ILE A 123 -13.94 -14.99 -3.09
CA ILE A 123 -12.99 -16.08 -2.90
C ILE A 123 -12.71 -16.84 -4.21
N ALA A 124 -13.70 -17.02 -5.06
CA ALA A 124 -13.54 -17.87 -6.26
C ALA A 124 -12.50 -17.29 -7.22
N HIS A 125 -12.65 -16.01 -7.60
CA HIS A 125 -11.70 -15.33 -8.50
C HIS A 125 -10.36 -15.07 -7.83
N THR A 126 -10.33 -14.79 -6.52
CA THR A 126 -9.08 -14.64 -5.77
C THR A 126 -8.31 -15.95 -5.73
N ALA A 127 -8.97 -17.07 -5.43
CA ALA A 127 -8.34 -18.38 -5.38
C ALA A 127 -7.88 -18.86 -6.77
N GLU A 128 -8.66 -18.62 -7.82
CA GLU A 128 -8.28 -18.91 -9.20
C GLU A 128 -6.93 -18.23 -9.54
N LEU A 129 -6.86 -16.91 -9.35
CA LEU A 129 -5.63 -16.18 -9.68
C LEU A 129 -4.46 -16.56 -8.77
N SER A 130 -4.69 -16.74 -7.46
CA SER A 130 -3.68 -17.20 -6.50
C SER A 130 -3.06 -18.54 -6.95
N TYR A 131 -3.91 -19.50 -7.33
CA TYR A 131 -3.46 -20.79 -7.85
C TYR A 131 -2.63 -20.64 -9.12
N LEU A 132 -3.11 -19.85 -10.08
CA LEU A 132 -2.44 -19.64 -11.37
C LEU A 132 -1.08 -18.94 -11.21
N LEU A 133 -0.98 -17.96 -10.33
CA LEU A 133 0.29 -17.29 -10.02
C LEU A 133 1.31 -18.26 -9.42
N ARG A 134 0.90 -19.12 -8.48
CA ARG A 134 1.77 -20.16 -7.90
C ARG A 134 2.24 -21.19 -8.94
N GLN A 135 1.47 -21.44 -10.00
CA GLN A 135 1.82 -22.35 -11.08
C GLN A 135 2.59 -21.68 -12.22
N SER A 136 2.80 -20.36 -12.16
CA SER A 136 3.43 -19.60 -13.25
C SER A 136 4.93 -19.87 -13.43
N GLY A 137 5.58 -20.46 -12.42
CA GLY A 137 7.03 -20.63 -12.38
C GLY A 137 7.81 -19.36 -12.03
N ARG A 138 7.11 -18.25 -11.70
CA ARG A 138 7.68 -16.98 -11.27
C ARG A 138 7.06 -16.52 -9.95
N ASP A 139 7.89 -15.93 -9.09
CA ASP A 139 7.42 -15.29 -7.87
C ASP A 139 6.79 -13.92 -8.22
N ILE A 140 5.45 -13.86 -8.13
CA ILE A 140 4.66 -12.66 -8.44
C ILE A 140 3.82 -12.34 -7.21
N LEU A 141 4.08 -11.18 -6.60
CA LEU A 141 3.31 -10.67 -5.47
C LEU A 141 1.87 -10.38 -5.91
N TYR A 142 0.91 -10.92 -5.17
CA TYR A 142 -0.51 -10.79 -5.47
C TYR A 142 -1.20 -9.79 -4.55
N SER A 143 -1.71 -8.72 -5.12
CA SER A 143 -2.50 -7.69 -4.44
C SER A 143 -3.91 -7.64 -5.00
N ILE A 144 -4.93 -7.65 -4.12
CA ILE A 144 -6.31 -7.36 -4.50
C ILE A 144 -6.73 -5.97 -4.07
N SER A 145 -7.59 -5.33 -4.86
CA SER A 145 -7.99 -3.94 -4.66
C SER A 145 -9.49 -3.78 -4.61
N ASN A 146 -9.90 -2.70 -3.97
CA ASN A 146 -11.22 -2.15 -3.73
C ASN A 146 -12.08 -2.87 -2.68
N ALA A 147 -11.72 -2.56 -1.40
CA ALA A 147 -12.52 -2.86 -0.22
C ALA A 147 -12.84 -4.35 -0.03
N ALA A 148 -11.80 -5.14 0.20
CA ALA A 148 -11.94 -6.55 0.52
C ALA A 148 -12.88 -6.74 1.73
N PRO A 149 -13.94 -7.58 1.62
CA PRO A 149 -14.86 -7.84 2.71
C PRO A 149 -14.15 -8.33 3.97
N PHE A 150 -14.40 -7.66 5.11
CA PHE A 150 -13.73 -7.97 6.38
C PHE A 150 -14.04 -9.38 6.89
N GLU A 151 -15.24 -9.88 6.66
CA GLU A 151 -15.67 -11.22 7.06
C GLU A 151 -14.88 -12.37 6.41
N LEU A 152 -14.11 -12.05 5.36
CA LEU A 152 -13.25 -12.98 4.62
C LEU A 152 -11.75 -12.69 4.86
N ALA A 153 -11.40 -11.96 5.92
CA ALA A 153 -10.04 -11.48 6.17
C ALA A 153 -9.01 -12.63 6.30
N GLU A 154 -9.41 -13.75 6.88
CA GLU A 154 -8.55 -14.94 6.96
C GLU A 154 -8.25 -15.54 5.58
N ASP A 155 -9.26 -15.57 4.69
CA ASP A 155 -9.09 -16.04 3.32
C ASP A 155 -8.14 -15.12 2.54
N TRP A 156 -8.32 -13.79 2.65
CA TRP A 156 -7.39 -12.84 2.01
C TRP A 156 -5.97 -13.04 2.48
N SER A 157 -5.75 -13.21 3.78
CA SER A 157 -4.43 -13.48 4.37
C SER A 157 -3.78 -14.78 3.88
N ASN A 158 -4.56 -15.77 3.44
CA ASN A 158 -4.07 -17.05 2.94
C ASN A 158 -3.92 -17.10 1.41
N LEU A 159 -4.73 -16.33 0.69
CA LEU A 159 -4.78 -16.37 -0.78
C LEU A 159 -3.94 -15.29 -1.44
N THR A 160 -3.68 -14.17 -0.76
CA THR A 160 -3.01 -12.99 -1.32
C THR A 160 -1.81 -12.57 -0.47
N ASN A 161 -0.97 -11.69 -1.01
CA ASN A 161 0.10 -11.04 -0.25
C ASN A 161 -0.33 -9.68 0.29
N VAL A 162 -1.25 -9.01 -0.42
CA VAL A 162 -1.73 -7.67 -0.06
C VAL A 162 -3.22 -7.60 -0.41
N TRP A 163 -4.02 -6.99 0.47
CA TRP A 163 -5.44 -6.73 0.17
C TRP A 163 -5.84 -5.35 0.68
N ARG A 164 -6.48 -4.60 -0.22
CA ARG A 164 -7.05 -3.29 0.09
C ARG A 164 -8.22 -3.45 1.06
N THR A 165 -8.08 -2.83 2.22
CA THR A 165 -9.08 -2.93 3.31
C THR A 165 -10.23 -1.95 3.15
N THR A 166 -10.08 -0.95 2.28
CA THR A 166 -11.03 0.14 2.03
C THR A 166 -11.10 0.49 0.55
N GLY A 167 -12.06 1.33 0.16
CA GLY A 167 -12.05 2.04 -1.11
C GLY A 167 -10.83 2.98 -1.25
N ASP A 168 -10.78 3.73 -2.37
CA ASP A 168 -9.64 4.59 -2.69
C ASP A 168 -9.51 5.75 -1.70
N ILE A 169 -8.26 6.07 -1.34
CA ILE A 169 -7.91 7.21 -0.51
C ILE A 169 -7.89 8.50 -1.34
N TYR A 170 -8.35 9.58 -0.74
CA TYR A 170 -8.22 10.93 -1.29
C TYR A 170 -7.33 11.77 -0.39
N ASP A 171 -6.66 12.77 -0.96
CA ASP A 171 -5.76 13.68 -0.26
C ASP A 171 -6.51 14.71 0.60
N SER A 172 -7.24 14.21 1.57
CA SER A 172 -7.93 14.98 2.60
C SER A 172 -7.78 14.33 3.97
N TRP A 173 -7.75 15.16 5.02
CA TRP A 173 -7.69 14.70 6.39
C TRP A 173 -8.79 13.68 6.72
N CYS A 174 -10.03 13.98 6.32
CA CYS A 174 -11.17 13.09 6.55
C CYS A 174 -11.00 11.72 5.90
N SER A 175 -10.52 11.67 4.64
CA SER A 175 -10.28 10.39 3.96
C SER A 175 -9.16 9.60 4.62
N MET A 176 -8.02 10.24 4.89
CA MET A 176 -6.86 9.60 5.51
C MET A 176 -7.18 9.04 6.89
N THR A 177 -7.87 9.82 7.76
CA THR A 177 -8.21 9.38 9.12
C THR A 177 -9.27 8.29 9.12
N THR A 178 -10.31 8.41 8.28
CA THR A 178 -11.35 7.39 8.16
C THR A 178 -10.77 6.05 7.70
N ILE A 179 -9.82 6.07 6.78
CA ILE A 179 -9.16 4.86 6.29
C ILE A 179 -8.16 4.32 7.31
N GLY A 180 -7.23 5.16 7.78
CA GLY A 180 -6.11 4.74 8.59
C GLY A 180 -6.49 4.27 10.00
N PHE A 181 -7.28 5.06 10.73
CA PHE A 181 -7.65 4.74 12.11
C PHE A 181 -8.72 3.64 12.25
N LEU A 182 -9.32 3.17 11.15
CA LEU A 182 -10.18 1.99 11.12
C LEU A 182 -9.42 0.67 10.93
N GLN A 183 -8.08 0.69 10.81
CA GLN A 183 -7.28 -0.49 10.54
C GLN A 183 -7.08 -1.42 11.75
N ASP A 184 -7.41 -0.99 12.96
CA ASP A 184 -7.19 -1.77 14.19
C ASP A 184 -7.78 -3.18 14.11
N LYS A 185 -9.00 -3.32 13.64
CA LYS A 185 -9.70 -4.61 13.48
C LYS A 185 -9.00 -5.60 12.53
N TRP A 186 -8.17 -5.12 11.61
CA TRP A 186 -7.46 -5.94 10.63
C TRP A 186 -6.16 -6.52 11.17
N GLN A 187 -5.69 -6.03 12.33
CA GLN A 187 -4.40 -6.40 12.93
C GLN A 187 -4.17 -7.92 13.02
N PRO A 188 -5.14 -8.78 13.41
CA PRO A 188 -4.91 -10.22 13.57
C PRO A 188 -4.58 -10.96 12.27
N PHE A 189 -4.87 -10.36 11.10
CA PHE A 189 -4.71 -11.00 9.80
C PHE A 189 -3.40 -10.64 9.10
N ALA A 190 -2.72 -9.56 9.55
CA ALA A 190 -1.41 -9.17 9.04
C ALA A 190 -0.31 -10.09 9.58
N LYS A 191 0.54 -10.56 8.69
CA LYS A 191 1.71 -11.40 9.01
C LYS A 191 2.76 -11.29 7.91
N PRO A 192 4.02 -11.69 8.13
CA PRO A 192 5.02 -11.73 7.07
C PRO A 192 4.52 -12.43 5.80
N GLY A 193 4.54 -11.71 4.67
CA GLY A 193 4.04 -12.16 3.38
C GLY A 193 2.55 -11.94 3.11
N SER A 194 1.80 -11.38 4.09
CA SER A 194 0.36 -11.09 3.97
C SER A 194 0.02 -9.81 4.73
N TRP A 195 -0.36 -8.73 4.01
CA TRP A 195 -0.41 -7.38 4.54
C TRP A 195 -1.75 -6.69 4.27
N ASN A 196 -2.30 -6.06 5.30
CA ASN A 196 -3.40 -5.11 5.16
C ASN A 196 -2.92 -3.86 4.43
N ASP A 197 -3.67 -3.43 3.43
CA ASP A 197 -3.35 -2.26 2.62
C ASP A 197 -4.43 -1.18 2.79
N PRO A 198 -4.14 -0.10 3.51
CA PRO A 198 -5.04 1.05 3.64
C PRO A 198 -4.93 2.04 2.47
N ASP A 199 -4.33 1.63 1.37
CA ASP A 199 -4.04 2.41 0.17
C ASP A 199 -2.75 3.23 0.21
N MET A 200 -2.47 3.91 -0.90
CA MET A 200 -1.21 4.61 -1.16
C MET A 200 -0.98 5.82 -0.26
N LEU A 201 0.27 6.29 -0.25
CA LEU A 201 0.67 7.51 0.43
C LEU A 201 0.30 8.74 -0.41
N ILE A 202 -0.53 9.62 0.15
CA ILE A 202 -1.02 10.84 -0.51
C ILE A 202 -0.25 12.08 -0.04
N VAL A 203 1.07 12.02 -0.07
CA VAL A 203 2.00 13.09 0.32
C VAL A 203 2.65 13.73 -0.91
N GLY A 204 3.13 14.97 -0.79
CA GLY A 204 3.82 15.67 -1.87
C GLY A 204 2.92 16.11 -3.02
N LYS A 205 3.33 15.86 -4.27
CA LYS A 205 2.57 16.17 -5.48
C LYS A 205 1.74 14.98 -5.91
N VAL A 206 0.44 15.04 -5.76
CA VAL A 206 -0.52 13.98 -6.04
C VAL A 206 -1.42 14.31 -7.23
N GLY A 207 -2.23 13.35 -7.70
CA GLY A 207 -3.12 13.51 -8.84
C GLY A 207 -2.59 12.89 -10.13
N TRP A 208 -3.32 13.07 -11.22
CA TRP A 208 -3.09 12.36 -12.48
C TRP A 208 -2.97 13.34 -13.66
N GLY A 209 -1.93 13.16 -14.48
CA GLY A 209 -1.75 13.88 -15.71
C GLY A 209 -1.71 15.41 -15.50
N LYS A 210 -2.69 16.14 -16.03
CA LYS A 210 -2.78 17.60 -15.89
C LYS A 210 -3.33 18.09 -14.55
N ASN A 211 -3.83 17.17 -13.73
CA ASN A 211 -4.42 17.47 -12.43
C ASN A 211 -3.44 17.25 -11.27
N ILE A 212 -2.13 17.18 -11.55
CA ILE A 212 -1.10 17.08 -10.51
C ILE A 212 -1.08 18.39 -9.72
N HIS A 213 -1.18 18.28 -8.39
CA HIS A 213 -1.21 19.39 -7.44
C HIS A 213 -0.51 19.00 -6.13
N SER A 214 -0.21 19.97 -5.28
CA SER A 214 0.25 19.68 -3.92
C SER A 214 -0.88 18.99 -3.15
N THR A 215 -0.56 17.97 -2.38
CA THR A 215 -1.54 17.36 -1.47
C THR A 215 -2.24 18.42 -0.62
N HIS A 216 -3.51 18.20 -0.34
CA HIS A 216 -4.27 19.08 0.57
C HIS A 216 -3.99 18.80 2.04
N LEU A 217 -3.22 17.74 2.35
CA LEU A 217 -2.77 17.48 3.71
C LEU A 217 -1.73 18.51 4.15
N SER A 218 -1.93 19.10 5.34
CA SER A 218 -0.92 19.96 5.99
C SER A 218 0.36 19.15 6.28
N PRO A 219 1.50 19.81 6.60
CA PRO A 219 2.70 19.09 7.02
C PRO A 219 2.49 18.14 8.19
N ASP A 220 1.75 18.53 9.22
CA ASP A 220 1.47 17.70 10.40
C ASP A 220 0.60 16.49 10.02
N GLU A 221 -0.40 16.66 9.16
CA GLU A 221 -1.22 15.58 8.64
C GLU A 221 -0.42 14.58 7.79
N GLN A 222 0.58 15.04 7.04
CA GLN A 222 1.49 14.18 6.30
C GLN A 222 2.41 13.37 7.23
N TYR A 223 2.91 13.96 8.33
CA TYR A 223 3.62 13.22 9.39
C TYR A 223 2.72 12.16 10.02
N THR A 224 1.49 12.50 10.33
CA THR A 224 0.48 11.57 10.87
C THR A 224 0.23 10.41 9.91
N HIS A 225 0.07 10.70 8.62
CA HIS A 225 -0.14 9.69 7.60
C HIS A 225 1.01 8.66 7.52
N ILE A 226 2.25 9.13 7.39
CA ILE A 226 3.43 8.23 7.31
C ILE A 226 3.62 7.45 8.62
N THR A 227 3.42 8.10 9.78
CA THR A 227 3.55 7.44 11.08
C THR A 227 2.54 6.31 11.23
N LEU A 228 1.28 6.57 10.89
CA LEU A 228 0.23 5.57 11.02
C LEU A 228 0.47 4.39 10.06
N TRP A 229 0.75 4.62 8.77
CA TRP A 229 1.07 3.57 7.80
C TRP A 229 2.30 2.75 8.22
N SER A 230 3.30 3.40 8.81
CA SER A 230 4.48 2.69 9.34
C SER A 230 4.13 1.83 10.56
N THR A 231 3.32 2.34 11.46
CA THR A 231 2.81 1.59 12.62
C THR A 231 1.97 0.40 12.18
N LEU A 232 1.14 0.58 11.16
CA LEU A 232 0.29 -0.48 10.58
C LEU A 232 1.06 -1.56 9.82
N ALA A 233 2.37 -1.43 9.60
CA ALA A 233 3.14 -2.29 8.70
C ALA A 233 2.51 -2.36 7.30
N ALA A 234 1.86 -1.28 6.87
CA ALA A 234 1.19 -1.18 5.58
C ALA A 234 2.20 -1.12 4.44
N PRO A 235 1.86 -1.62 3.23
CA PRO A 235 2.65 -1.33 2.05
C PRO A 235 2.77 0.19 1.84
N LEU A 236 4.01 0.71 1.79
CA LEU A 236 4.25 2.13 1.55
C LEU A 236 4.26 2.40 0.03
N LEU A 237 3.08 2.46 -0.57
CA LEU A 237 2.89 2.73 -1.99
C LEU A 237 2.93 4.24 -2.23
N ILE A 238 4.00 4.74 -2.86
CA ILE A 238 4.17 6.18 -3.13
C ILE A 238 3.15 6.59 -4.21
N GLY A 239 2.22 7.48 -3.85
CA GLY A 239 1.20 8.03 -4.76
C GLY A 239 1.57 9.38 -5.40
N CYS A 240 2.75 9.94 -5.09
CA CYS A 240 3.17 11.23 -5.63
C CYS A 240 4.02 11.11 -6.90
N ASP A 241 4.09 12.23 -7.65
CA ASP A 241 4.97 12.36 -8.80
C ASP A 241 6.44 12.50 -8.38
N LEU A 242 7.25 11.48 -8.66
CA LEU A 242 8.68 11.47 -8.32
C LEU A 242 9.49 12.53 -9.09
N GLU A 243 9.01 13.01 -10.24
CA GLU A 243 9.69 14.07 -11.01
C GLU A 243 9.55 15.45 -10.34
N GLN A 244 8.53 15.62 -9.49
CA GLN A 244 8.23 16.85 -8.77
C GLN A 244 8.39 16.74 -7.24
N MET A 245 9.13 15.73 -6.77
CA MET A 245 9.36 15.52 -5.35
C MET A 245 10.22 16.64 -4.77
N ASP A 246 9.71 17.29 -3.73
CA ASP A 246 10.42 18.31 -2.96
C ASP A 246 11.20 17.71 -1.76
N ASP A 247 12.03 18.53 -1.14
CA ASP A 247 12.87 18.11 0.00
C ASP A 247 12.03 17.67 1.20
N PHE A 248 10.88 18.30 1.44
CA PHE A 248 9.98 17.92 2.54
C PHE A 248 9.43 16.51 2.32
N THR A 249 8.88 16.24 1.15
CA THR A 249 8.36 14.92 0.78
C THR A 249 9.45 13.86 0.81
N MET A 250 10.65 14.20 0.30
CA MET A 250 11.79 13.29 0.35
C MET A 250 12.18 12.96 1.79
N ASN A 251 12.23 13.94 2.70
CA ASN A 251 12.53 13.73 4.12
C ASN A 251 11.48 12.86 4.81
N LEU A 252 10.19 13.03 4.49
CA LEU A 252 9.12 12.15 5.00
C LEU A 252 9.35 10.69 4.59
N LEU A 253 9.63 10.45 3.31
CA LEU A 253 9.75 9.11 2.73
C LEU A 253 11.11 8.44 3.00
N SER A 254 12.09 9.16 3.52
CA SER A 254 13.46 8.67 3.72
C SER A 254 13.96 8.70 5.18
N ASN A 255 13.07 8.97 6.15
CA ASN A 255 13.45 8.85 7.56
C ASN A 255 13.68 7.38 7.92
N ARG A 256 14.95 7.00 8.07
CA ARG A 256 15.37 5.61 8.32
C ARG A 256 14.75 5.00 9.57
N GLU A 257 14.55 5.79 10.61
CA GLU A 257 14.01 5.30 11.88
C GLU A 257 12.52 5.00 11.76
N VAL A 258 11.75 5.86 11.09
CA VAL A 258 10.32 5.64 10.83
C VAL A 258 10.11 4.48 9.84
N ILE A 259 10.90 4.43 8.77
CA ILE A 259 10.85 3.33 7.80
C ILE A 259 11.22 1.99 8.46
N ALA A 260 12.18 1.97 9.40
CA ALA A 260 12.53 0.75 10.13
C ALA A 260 11.35 0.21 10.96
N ILE A 261 10.46 1.07 11.48
CA ILE A 261 9.22 0.64 12.15
C ILE A 261 8.29 -0.09 11.15
N ASN A 262 8.14 0.45 9.94
CA ASN A 262 7.35 -0.21 8.90
C ASN A 262 7.93 -1.58 8.53
N GLN A 263 9.24 -1.65 8.35
CA GLN A 263 9.97 -2.81 7.82
C GLN A 263 10.44 -3.78 8.91
N ASP A 264 9.97 -3.64 10.15
CA ASP A 264 10.35 -4.56 11.22
C ASP A 264 10.03 -6.01 10.87
N ILE A 265 11.03 -6.88 10.98
CA ILE A 265 10.96 -8.28 10.52
C ILE A 265 9.99 -9.16 11.31
N ALA A 266 9.50 -8.72 12.48
CA ALA A 266 8.41 -9.42 13.17
C ALA A 266 7.11 -9.38 12.34
N GLY A 267 6.96 -8.39 11.44
CA GLY A 267 5.80 -8.25 10.57
C GLY A 267 4.48 -8.05 11.29
N ILE A 268 4.54 -7.52 12.51
CA ILE A 268 3.34 -7.29 13.35
C ILE A 268 2.75 -5.94 12.98
N GLN A 269 1.47 -5.90 12.67
CA GLN A 269 0.73 -4.65 12.57
C GLN A 269 0.53 -4.06 13.97
N GLY A 270 0.75 -2.76 14.14
CA GLY A 270 0.44 -2.05 15.37
C GLY A 270 -1.07 -1.98 15.62
N SER A 271 -1.44 -1.80 16.86
CA SER A 271 -2.83 -1.69 17.33
C SER A 271 -3.05 -0.46 18.20
N ARG A 272 -4.30 -0.02 18.29
CA ARG A 272 -4.71 1.07 19.14
C ARG A 272 -4.76 0.61 20.61
N VAL A 273 -3.95 1.25 21.46
CA VAL A 273 -3.89 0.95 22.90
C VAL A 273 -4.67 1.92 23.75
N TYR A 274 -4.98 3.10 23.22
CA TYR A 274 -5.80 4.09 23.88
C TYR A 274 -6.56 4.95 22.87
N ALA A 275 -7.77 5.34 23.21
CA ALA A 275 -8.51 6.44 22.59
C ALA A 275 -9.29 7.17 23.70
N ASP A 276 -9.35 8.50 23.61
CA ASP A 276 -10.22 9.27 24.49
C ASP A 276 -11.71 9.12 24.10
N ASN A 277 -12.60 9.61 24.96
CA ASN A 277 -14.05 9.45 24.77
C ASN A 277 -14.57 10.12 23.48
N ASN A 278 -13.94 11.21 23.05
CA ASN A 278 -14.31 11.97 21.86
C ASN A 278 -13.64 11.43 20.59
N LYS A 279 -12.67 10.51 20.75
CA LYS A 279 -11.79 10.02 19.68
C LYS A 279 -10.98 11.15 19.00
N GLU A 280 -10.63 12.15 19.78
CA GLU A 280 -9.75 13.24 19.36
C GLU A 280 -8.27 12.92 19.63
N ILE A 281 -8.01 11.95 20.53
CA ILE A 281 -6.67 11.45 20.85
C ILE A 281 -6.67 9.94 20.68
N GLU A 282 -5.74 9.45 19.90
CA GLU A 282 -5.47 8.02 19.81
C GLU A 282 -3.99 7.72 20.05
N VAL A 283 -3.72 6.63 20.78
CA VAL A 283 -2.36 6.10 20.94
C VAL A 283 -2.31 4.71 20.35
N TRP A 284 -1.35 4.53 19.45
CA TRP A 284 -1.10 3.26 18.79
C TRP A 284 0.28 2.73 19.16
N SER A 285 0.40 1.42 19.33
CA SER A 285 1.66 0.77 19.65
C SER A 285 1.94 -0.41 18.71
N LYS A 286 3.22 -0.64 18.45
CA LYS A 286 3.72 -1.75 17.65
C LYS A 286 4.91 -2.37 18.35
N PRO A 287 4.82 -3.64 18.78
CA PRO A 287 5.97 -4.37 19.30
C PRO A 287 6.95 -4.66 18.16
N LEU A 288 8.24 -4.49 18.42
CA LEU A 288 9.30 -4.70 17.46
C LEU A 288 10.12 -5.96 17.77
N LYS A 289 10.83 -6.46 16.77
CA LYS A 289 11.61 -7.71 16.87
C LYS A 289 12.69 -7.68 17.95
N ASP A 290 13.26 -6.52 18.22
CA ASP A 290 14.32 -6.33 19.21
C ASP A 290 13.79 -6.20 20.65
N GLY A 291 12.48 -6.27 20.86
CA GLY A 291 11.80 -6.11 22.14
C GLY A 291 11.47 -4.66 22.49
N SER A 292 11.82 -3.69 21.67
CA SER A 292 11.35 -2.32 21.83
C SER A 292 9.90 -2.17 21.34
N ILE A 293 9.28 -1.04 21.65
CA ILE A 293 7.90 -0.72 21.26
C ILE A 293 7.90 0.64 20.56
N ALA A 294 7.42 0.68 19.33
CA ALA A 294 7.11 1.94 18.66
C ALA A 294 5.72 2.42 19.12
N VAL A 295 5.61 3.74 19.37
CA VAL A 295 4.36 4.36 19.83
C VAL A 295 4.09 5.61 19.01
N GLY A 296 2.87 5.72 18.47
CA GLY A 296 2.34 6.94 17.85
C GLY A 296 1.35 7.61 18.80
N LEU A 297 1.60 8.89 19.14
CA LEU A 297 0.70 9.73 19.94
C LEU A 297 -0.05 10.65 18.97
N PHE A 298 -1.23 10.25 18.53
CA PHE A 298 -1.98 10.96 17.49
C PHE A 298 -2.98 11.95 18.07
N ASN A 299 -2.92 13.18 17.59
CA ASN A 299 -3.90 14.23 17.87
C ASN A 299 -4.81 14.41 16.65
N LEU A 300 -6.07 14.04 16.77
CA LEU A 300 -7.05 14.16 15.70
C LEU A 300 -7.91 15.43 15.81
N SER A 301 -7.66 16.25 16.86
CA SER A 301 -8.41 17.49 17.11
C SER A 301 -7.80 18.70 16.39
N ASP A 302 -8.60 19.77 16.28
CA ASP A 302 -8.19 21.05 15.69
C ASP A 302 -7.28 21.89 16.60
N ASN A 303 -7.00 21.43 17.81
CA ASN A 303 -6.18 22.14 18.79
C ASN A 303 -4.97 21.30 19.19
N LYS A 304 -3.88 21.99 19.57
CA LYS A 304 -2.73 21.33 20.20
C LYS A 304 -3.15 20.60 21.46
N GLN A 305 -2.70 19.37 21.65
CA GLN A 305 -3.02 18.51 22.80
C GLN A 305 -1.75 18.05 23.51
N ASP A 306 -1.86 17.88 24.82
CA ASP A 306 -0.84 17.25 25.65
C ASP A 306 -1.21 15.78 25.84
N ILE A 307 -0.52 14.89 25.15
CA ILE A 307 -0.84 13.47 25.08
C ILE A 307 0.13 12.68 25.96
N SER A 308 -0.42 11.85 26.85
CA SER A 308 0.36 10.94 27.70
C SER A 308 0.11 9.49 27.33
N ILE A 309 1.15 8.66 27.44
CA ILE A 309 1.07 7.20 27.42
C ILE A 309 1.65 6.65 28.71
N PHE A 310 0.91 5.84 29.43
CA PHE A 310 1.34 5.17 30.64
C PHE A 310 1.92 3.79 30.33
N TRP A 311 2.93 3.37 31.09
CA TRP A 311 3.62 2.11 30.83
C TRP A 311 2.75 0.87 31.01
N ASP A 312 1.73 0.91 31.87
CA ASP A 312 0.74 -0.14 32.04
C ASP A 312 -0.13 -0.37 30.78
N GLN A 313 -0.44 0.70 30.03
CA GLN A 313 -1.14 0.61 28.74
C GLN A 313 -0.31 -0.11 27.66
N LEU A 314 1.01 -0.13 27.83
CA LEU A 314 1.96 -0.84 26.94
C LEU A 314 2.41 -2.20 27.51
N ASN A 315 1.89 -2.61 28.68
CA ASN A 315 2.32 -3.79 29.43
C ASN A 315 3.83 -3.80 29.76
N ILE A 316 4.42 -2.65 30.04
CA ILE A 316 5.81 -2.47 30.45
C ILE A 316 5.89 -1.78 31.82
N GLN A 317 7.06 -1.85 32.46
CA GLN A 317 7.29 -1.29 33.79
C GLN A 317 8.68 -0.69 33.92
N GLY A 318 8.86 0.10 35.00
CA GLY A 318 10.16 0.64 35.35
C GLY A 318 10.61 1.83 34.49
N LYS A 319 11.91 1.96 34.35
CA LYS A 319 12.54 3.04 33.59
C LYS A 319 12.60 2.68 32.10
N GLN A 320 12.09 3.55 31.25
CA GLN A 320 12.15 3.39 29.80
C GLN A 320 12.91 4.53 29.15
N LYS A 321 13.80 4.21 28.22
CA LYS A 321 14.45 5.18 27.35
C LYS A 321 13.52 5.53 26.20
N VAL A 322 13.30 6.81 25.97
CA VAL A 322 12.41 7.30 24.92
C VAL A 322 13.23 8.04 23.84
N ARG A 323 12.94 7.73 22.57
CA ARG A 323 13.53 8.35 21.39
C ARG A 323 12.43 8.88 20.47
N ASN A 324 12.52 10.14 20.06
CA ASN A 324 11.69 10.69 19.00
C ASN A 324 12.30 10.33 17.64
N LEU A 325 11.57 9.56 16.84
CA LEU A 325 12.06 9.02 15.56
C LEU A 325 12.05 10.07 14.45
N TRP A 326 11.11 11.01 14.48
CA TRP A 326 11.08 12.10 13.51
C TRP A 326 12.23 13.08 13.72
N GLU A 327 12.50 13.45 14.96
CA GLU A 327 13.64 14.30 15.32
C GLU A 327 14.98 13.53 15.33
N GLN A 328 14.93 12.19 15.35
CA GLN A 328 16.09 11.30 15.51
C GLN A 328 16.89 11.61 16.80
N LYS A 329 16.18 11.93 17.87
CA LYS A 329 16.78 12.39 19.15
C LYS A 329 16.28 11.58 20.33
N ASP A 330 17.22 11.25 21.24
CA ASP A 330 16.89 10.72 22.55
C ASP A 330 16.22 11.80 23.40
N LYS A 331 15.06 11.50 23.95
CA LYS A 331 14.30 12.39 24.86
C LYS A 331 14.66 12.18 26.32
N GLY A 332 15.32 11.07 26.66
CA GLY A 332 15.74 10.75 28.03
C GLY A 332 15.11 9.48 28.56
N VAL A 333 15.14 9.32 29.88
CA VAL A 333 14.60 8.16 30.60
C VAL A 333 13.41 8.58 31.46
N TYR A 334 12.31 7.88 31.28
CA TYR A 334 11.03 8.17 31.95
C TYR A 334 10.58 7.00 32.82
N ILE A 335 9.82 7.31 33.85
CA ILE A 335 9.24 6.34 34.78
C ILE A 335 7.72 6.47 34.72
N ASN A 336 7.02 5.36 34.60
CA ASN A 336 5.56 5.23 34.59
C ASN A 336 4.86 5.78 33.33
N LYS A 337 5.32 6.90 32.74
CA LYS A 337 4.69 7.52 31.57
C LYS A 337 5.68 8.33 30.73
N TYR A 338 5.31 8.57 29.49
CA TYR A 338 5.83 9.63 28.64
C TYR A 338 4.70 10.57 28.23
N GLN A 339 5.02 11.83 28.03
CA GLN A 339 4.07 12.89 27.68
C GLN A 339 4.71 13.84 26.67
N SER A 340 3.95 14.25 25.69
CA SER A 340 4.40 15.19 24.65
C SER A 340 3.26 16.10 24.21
N ASP A 341 3.61 17.35 23.95
CA ASP A 341 2.77 18.27 23.21
C ASP A 341 2.69 17.84 21.73
N VAL A 342 1.49 17.64 21.23
CA VAL A 342 1.24 17.23 19.84
C VAL A 342 0.38 18.30 19.15
N PRO A 343 0.84 18.85 18.00
CA PRO A 343 0.08 19.87 17.29
C PRO A 343 -1.26 19.32 16.78
N SER A 344 -2.16 20.23 16.37
CA SER A 344 -3.40 19.85 15.68
C SER A 344 -3.09 18.93 14.50
N HIS A 345 -3.84 17.81 14.39
CA HIS A 345 -3.69 16.78 13.36
C HIS A 345 -2.29 16.13 13.29
N GLY A 346 -1.44 16.33 14.32
CA GLY A 346 -0.06 15.86 14.39
C GLY A 346 0.14 14.52 15.10
N VAL A 347 1.40 14.12 15.18
CA VAL A 347 1.84 12.91 15.87
C VAL A 347 3.18 13.10 16.57
#